data_d1cf1ec75c6128c98dc676f414641796
#
_entry.id   d1cf1ec75c6128c98dc676f414641796
#
_cell.length_a   1.000
_cell.length_b   1.000
_cell.length_c   1.000
_cell.angle_alpha   90.00
_cell.angle_beta   90.00
_cell.angle_gamma   90.00
#
_symmetry.space_group_name_H-M   'P 1'
#
loop_
_entity.id
_entity.type
_entity.pdbx_description
1 polymer ?
#
loop_
_entity_poly.entity_id
_entity_poly.type
_entity_poly.pdbx_seq_one_letter_code
_entity_poly.pdbx_strand_id
1 'polypeptide(L)'
;MTKKLSTCAFGALLALIVMPVAAASADTTDADFVNYLGSQGIHLGTASQTVNMAHAMCQDLTAGYTARDEVDQLLGAQRLTPAQAQVFIGAATADYCPDKHPASPPPAA
;
A
#
# COMPACT_ATOMS: atom_id res chain seq x y z
N MET A 1 -1.58 40.16 -31.74
CA MET A 1 -2.29 40.38 -30.61
C MET A 1 -3.05 39.25 -30.06
N THR A 2 -4.03 38.80 -30.71
CA THR A 2 -4.96 37.83 -30.19
C THR A 2 -4.39 36.42 -30.15
N LYS A 3 -3.43 36.16 -30.94
CA LYS A 3 -2.89 34.81 -30.98
C LYS A 3 -2.29 34.34 -29.71
N LYS A 4 -1.71 35.22 -28.97
CA LYS A 4 -1.05 34.80 -27.75
C LYS A 4 -1.99 34.20 -26.77
N LEU A 5 -3.20 34.61 -26.74
CA LEU A 5 -4.13 34.15 -25.75
C LEU A 5 -4.45 32.67 -25.86
N SER A 6 -4.57 32.19 -27.07
CA SER A 6 -4.95 30.80 -27.23
C SER A 6 -3.89 29.84 -26.74
N THR A 7 -2.66 30.26 -26.80
CA THR A 7 -1.60 29.36 -26.37
C THR A 7 -1.64 29.03 -24.90
N CYS A 8 -2.01 30.00 -24.10
CA CYS A 8 -2.02 29.78 -22.67
C CYS A 8 -3.06 28.77 -22.25
N ALA A 9 -4.15 28.73 -22.94
CA ALA A 9 -5.25 27.86 -22.57
C ALA A 9 -4.86 26.39 -22.61
N PHE A 10 -4.05 26.03 -23.56
CA PHE A 10 -3.71 24.63 -23.72
C PHE A 10 -2.92 24.08 -22.57
N GLY A 11 -1.96 24.83 -22.09
CA GLY A 11 -1.13 24.36 -21.01
C GLY A 11 -1.91 24.09 -19.76
N ALA A 12 -2.86 24.94 -19.47
CA ALA A 12 -3.66 24.78 -18.27
C ALA A 12 -4.48 23.51 -18.29
N LEU A 13 -5.04 23.20 -19.45
CA LEU A 13 -5.87 22.01 -19.54
C LEU A 13 -5.10 20.73 -19.32
N LEU A 14 -3.91 20.66 -19.83
CA LEU A 14 -3.11 19.47 -19.71
C LEU A 14 -2.78 19.17 -18.26
N ALA A 15 -2.48 20.19 -17.50
CA ALA A 15 -2.12 20.00 -16.10
C ALA A 15 -3.28 19.42 -15.31
N LEU A 16 -4.47 19.86 -15.59
CA LEU A 16 -5.64 19.40 -14.85
C LEU A 16 -5.95 17.93 -15.10
N ILE A 17 -5.68 17.45 -16.29
CA ILE A 17 -6.02 16.09 -16.64
C ILE A 17 -5.17 15.07 -15.87
N VAL A 18 -3.92 15.41 -15.65
CA VAL A 18 -3.00 14.45 -15.04
C VAL A 18 -3.33 14.17 -13.56
N MET A 19 -3.66 15.21 -12.83
CA MET A 19 -3.83 15.05 -11.38
C MET A 19 -4.97 14.13 -10.94
N PRO A 20 -6.14 14.22 -11.52
CA PRO A 20 -7.24 13.34 -11.08
C PRO A 20 -6.94 11.87 -11.25
N VAL A 21 -6.20 11.52 -12.27
CA VAL A 21 -5.90 10.12 -12.53
C VAL A 21 -5.04 9.52 -11.43
N ALA A 22 -4.04 10.24 -10.98
CA ALA A 22 -3.16 9.75 -9.94
C ALA A 22 -3.90 9.51 -8.63
N ALA A 23 -4.80 10.42 -8.28
CA ALA A 23 -5.54 10.28 -7.03
C ALA A 23 -6.45 9.05 -7.06
N ALA A 24 -7.07 8.79 -8.19
CA ALA A 24 -7.96 7.65 -8.31
C ALA A 24 -7.22 6.33 -8.15
N SER A 25 -6.00 6.24 -8.65
CA SER A 25 -5.23 5.01 -8.54
C SER A 25 -4.87 4.68 -7.09
N ALA A 26 -4.51 5.69 -6.32
CA ALA A 26 -4.15 5.48 -4.93
C ALA A 26 -5.35 4.98 -4.12
N ASP A 27 -6.52 5.58 -4.33
CA ASP A 27 -7.71 5.16 -3.62
C ASP A 27 -8.08 3.72 -3.92
N THR A 28 -7.92 3.31 -5.17
CA THR A 28 -8.25 1.95 -5.55
C THR A 28 -7.33 0.95 -4.88
N THR A 29 -6.05 1.25 -4.79
CA THR A 29 -5.11 0.36 -4.13
C THR A 29 -5.46 0.16 -2.67
N ASP A 30 -5.80 1.24 -1.98
CA ASP A 30 -6.16 1.16 -0.57
C ASP A 30 -7.40 0.31 -0.37
N ALA A 31 -8.42 0.53 -1.18
CA ALA A 31 -9.65 -0.23 -1.06
C ALA A 31 -9.42 -1.72 -1.33
N ASP A 32 -8.66 -2.03 -2.35
CA ASP A 32 -8.37 -3.41 -2.69
C ASP A 32 -7.58 -4.10 -1.59
N PHE A 33 -6.63 -3.40 -1.01
CA PHE A 33 -5.83 -3.93 0.08
C PHE A 33 -6.71 -4.28 1.28
N VAL A 34 -7.52 -3.35 1.72
CA VAL A 34 -8.39 -3.57 2.87
C VAL A 34 -9.39 -4.70 2.61
N ASN A 35 -9.97 -4.73 1.41
CA ASN A 35 -10.92 -5.76 1.07
C ASN A 35 -10.27 -7.15 1.03
N TYR A 36 -9.06 -7.21 0.52
CA TYR A 36 -8.34 -8.48 0.49
C TYR A 36 -8.10 -9.00 1.91
N LEU A 37 -7.61 -8.13 2.80
CA LEU A 37 -7.38 -8.54 4.17
C LEU A 37 -8.66 -9.02 4.84
N GLY A 38 -9.76 -8.31 4.61
CA GLY A 38 -11.04 -8.72 5.15
C GLY A 38 -11.46 -10.10 4.68
N SER A 39 -11.20 -10.41 3.43
CA SER A 39 -11.53 -11.73 2.89
C SER A 39 -10.67 -12.83 3.52
N GLN A 40 -9.54 -12.47 4.10
CA GLN A 40 -8.67 -13.41 4.79
C GLN A 40 -8.94 -13.45 6.30
N GLY A 41 -9.98 -12.75 6.74
CA GLY A 41 -10.31 -12.74 8.15
C GLY A 41 -9.45 -11.80 8.99
N ILE A 42 -8.78 -10.86 8.36
CA ILE A 42 -7.90 -9.94 9.07
C ILE A 42 -8.60 -8.60 9.23
N HIS A 43 -8.87 -8.23 10.46
CA HIS A 43 -9.57 -6.99 10.78
C HIS A 43 -8.74 -6.21 11.79
N LEU A 44 -8.15 -5.11 11.35
CA LEU A 44 -7.21 -4.35 12.16
C LEU A 44 -7.73 -2.94 12.49
N GLY A 45 -9.03 -2.78 12.56
CA GLY A 45 -9.61 -1.50 12.85
C GLY A 45 -10.23 -0.90 11.60
N THR A 46 -10.18 0.42 11.50
CA THR A 46 -10.76 1.09 10.32
C THR A 46 -9.89 0.88 9.09
N ALA A 47 -10.46 1.16 7.93
CA ALA A 47 -9.70 1.07 6.69
C ALA A 47 -8.47 1.97 6.74
N SER A 48 -8.63 3.17 7.25
CA SER A 48 -7.52 4.11 7.34
C SER A 48 -6.43 3.60 8.27
N GLN A 49 -6.80 3.03 9.40
CA GLN A 49 -5.82 2.48 10.32
C GLN A 49 -5.06 1.31 9.70
N THR A 50 -5.76 0.48 8.96
CA THR A 50 -5.15 -0.67 8.31
C THR A 50 -4.13 -0.23 7.25
N VAL A 51 -4.49 0.75 6.46
CA VAL A 51 -3.58 1.27 5.44
C VAL A 51 -2.37 1.95 6.09
N ASN A 52 -2.58 2.71 7.13
CA ASN A 52 -1.47 3.35 7.84
C ASN A 52 -0.52 2.33 8.43
N MET A 53 -1.05 1.22 8.90
CA MET A 53 -0.23 0.14 9.42
C MET A 53 0.66 -0.45 8.33
N ALA A 54 0.12 -0.61 7.13
CA ALA A 54 0.89 -1.10 6.00
C ALA A 54 2.03 -0.14 5.65
N HIS A 55 1.74 1.15 5.64
CA HIS A 55 2.78 2.15 5.37
C HIS A 55 3.85 2.14 6.45
N ALA A 56 3.46 2.03 7.70
CA ALA A 56 4.43 1.98 8.80
C ALA A 56 5.33 0.76 8.68
N MET A 57 4.76 -0.37 8.30
CA MET A 57 5.53 -1.57 8.10
C MET A 57 6.55 -1.39 6.97
N CYS A 58 6.14 -0.76 5.88
CA CYS A 58 7.06 -0.50 4.79
C CYS A 58 8.21 0.42 5.24
N GLN A 59 7.91 1.39 6.09
CA GLN A 59 8.95 2.24 6.66
C GLN A 59 9.92 1.46 7.52
N ASP A 60 9.41 0.54 8.31
CA ASP A 60 10.26 -0.30 9.14
C ASP A 60 11.20 -1.15 8.29
N LEU A 61 10.68 -1.75 7.24
CA LEU A 61 11.51 -2.56 6.37
C LEU A 61 12.59 -1.73 5.70
N THR A 62 12.25 -0.50 5.33
CA THR A 62 13.22 0.41 4.74
C THR A 62 14.29 0.80 5.76
N ALA A 63 13.92 0.88 7.02
CA ALA A 63 14.85 1.24 8.08
C ALA A 63 15.76 0.08 8.50
N GLY A 64 15.51 -1.11 8.01
CA GLY A 64 16.38 -2.24 8.31
C GLY A 64 15.75 -3.36 9.09
N TYR A 65 14.51 -3.19 9.53
CA TYR A 65 13.84 -4.28 10.22
C TYR A 65 13.52 -5.40 9.22
N THR A 66 13.49 -6.62 9.71
CA THR A 66 13.24 -7.76 8.85
C THR A 66 11.76 -8.13 8.85
N ALA A 67 11.38 -8.94 7.88
CA ALA A 67 10.01 -9.44 7.84
C ALA A 67 9.69 -10.22 9.12
N ARG A 68 10.67 -10.89 9.68
CA ARG A 68 10.46 -11.62 10.92
C ARG A 68 10.14 -10.67 12.08
N ASP A 69 10.82 -9.54 12.13
CA ASP A 69 10.53 -8.53 13.15
C ASP A 69 9.08 -8.07 13.03
N GLU A 70 8.59 -7.89 11.79
CA GLU A 70 7.23 -7.45 11.57
C GLU A 70 6.23 -8.53 11.97
N VAL A 71 6.54 -9.79 11.71
CA VAL A 71 5.68 -10.87 12.16
C VAL A 71 5.54 -10.83 13.67
N ASP A 72 6.64 -10.67 14.38
CA ASP A 72 6.61 -10.65 15.85
C ASP A 72 5.73 -9.52 16.35
N GLN A 73 5.79 -8.35 15.72
CA GLN A 73 4.93 -7.24 16.11
C GLN A 73 3.45 -7.55 15.88
N LEU A 74 3.15 -8.15 14.75
CA LEU A 74 1.76 -8.46 14.43
C LEU A 74 1.18 -9.51 15.35
N LEU A 75 1.99 -10.49 15.75
CA LEU A 75 1.52 -11.49 16.69
C LEU A 75 1.26 -10.88 18.06
N GLY A 76 2.13 -9.99 18.50
CA GLY A 76 2.00 -9.39 19.81
C GLY A 76 0.97 -8.30 19.88
N ALA A 77 1.20 -7.21 19.12
CA ALA A 77 0.36 -6.03 19.23
C ALA A 77 -1.02 -6.24 18.62
N GLN A 78 -1.11 -6.94 17.51
CA GLN A 78 -2.34 -7.09 16.76
C GLN A 78 -3.01 -8.44 16.96
N ARG A 79 -2.35 -9.34 17.66
CA ARG A 79 -2.88 -10.66 17.97
C ARG A 79 -3.25 -11.48 16.72
N LEU A 80 -2.52 -11.29 15.66
CA LEU A 80 -2.73 -12.11 14.47
C LEU A 80 -2.07 -13.47 14.66
N THR A 81 -2.57 -14.46 13.94
CA THR A 81 -1.88 -15.73 13.87
C THR A 81 -0.68 -15.60 12.95
N PRO A 82 0.29 -16.51 13.03
CA PRO A 82 1.44 -16.47 12.12
C PRO A 82 1.02 -16.46 10.66
N ALA A 83 0.02 -17.23 10.30
CA ALA A 83 -0.46 -17.27 8.92
C ALA A 83 -1.05 -15.93 8.50
N GLN A 84 -1.83 -15.30 9.37
CA GLN A 84 -2.40 -14.00 9.09
C GLN A 84 -1.33 -12.93 8.98
N ALA A 85 -0.31 -13.00 9.82
CA ALA A 85 0.79 -12.05 9.75
C ALA A 85 1.50 -12.14 8.41
N GLN A 86 1.72 -13.34 7.90
CA GLN A 86 2.34 -13.52 6.61
C GLN A 86 1.47 -12.96 5.49
N VAL A 87 0.17 -13.15 5.58
CA VAL A 87 -0.75 -12.59 4.60
C VAL A 87 -0.68 -11.08 4.59
N PHE A 88 -0.68 -10.47 5.79
CA PHE A 88 -0.60 -9.02 5.89
C PHE A 88 0.68 -8.49 5.28
N ILE A 89 1.81 -9.08 5.64
CA ILE A 89 3.11 -8.62 5.13
C ILE A 89 3.18 -8.79 3.62
N GLY A 90 2.72 -9.91 3.11
CA GLY A 90 2.73 -10.14 1.67
C GLY A 90 1.90 -9.12 0.92
N ALA A 91 0.68 -8.88 1.38
CA ALA A 91 -0.21 -7.93 0.71
C ALA A 91 0.31 -6.50 0.83
N ALA A 92 0.75 -6.11 2.02
CA ALA A 92 1.20 -4.75 2.25
C ALA A 92 2.46 -4.42 1.43
N THR A 93 3.41 -5.34 1.39
CA THR A 93 4.62 -5.09 0.60
C THR A 93 4.31 -5.08 -0.88
N ALA A 94 3.47 -5.98 -1.35
CA ALA A 94 3.11 -6.01 -2.77
C ALA A 94 2.45 -4.70 -3.21
N ASP A 95 1.60 -4.14 -2.37
CA ASP A 95 0.85 -2.96 -2.73
C ASP A 95 1.58 -1.65 -2.46
N TYR A 96 2.38 -1.58 -1.41
CA TYR A 96 2.95 -0.31 -0.98
C TYR A 96 4.48 -0.23 -1.03
N CYS A 97 5.17 -1.34 -0.99
CA CYS A 97 6.63 -1.33 -1.11
C CYS A 97 7.11 -2.61 -1.79
N PRO A 98 6.81 -2.75 -3.08
CA PRO A 98 7.14 -4.00 -3.78
C PRO A 98 8.62 -4.33 -3.80
N ASP A 99 9.49 -3.35 -3.67
CA ASP A 99 10.91 -3.62 -3.58
C ASP A 99 11.29 -4.33 -2.28
N LYS A 100 10.41 -4.33 -1.29
CA LYS A 100 10.63 -5.03 -0.03
C LYS A 100 9.83 -6.32 0.06
N HIS A 101 9.09 -6.66 -0.97
CA HIS A 101 8.30 -7.88 -0.96
C HIS A 101 9.23 -9.08 -0.86
N PRO A 102 8.98 -10.00 0.07
CA PRO A 102 9.85 -11.17 0.19
C PRO A 102 9.84 -11.97 -1.09
N ALA A 103 10.97 -12.49 -1.42
CA ALA A 103 11.04 -13.39 -2.57
C ALA A 103 10.08 -14.53 -2.30
N SER A 104 9.54 -15.08 -3.35
CA SER A 104 8.64 -16.18 -3.21
C SER A 104 9.24 -17.18 -2.27
N PRO A 105 8.47 -17.62 -1.29
CA PRO A 105 9.01 -18.56 -0.36
C PRO A 105 9.43 -19.77 -1.13
N PRO A 106 10.52 -20.34 -0.75
CA PRO A 106 10.91 -21.57 -1.35
C PRO A 106 9.76 -22.50 -1.16
N PRO A 107 9.46 -23.18 -2.20
CA PRO A 107 8.37 -24.10 -2.13
C PRO A 107 8.64 -24.97 -0.96
N ALA A 108 7.83 -24.90 -0.12
CA ALA A 108 7.82 -25.72 0.97
C ALA A 108 8.85 -26.65 0.90
N ALA A 109 9.56 -26.45 0.80
CA ALA A 109 10.42 -27.44 0.92
C ALA A 109 10.07 -28.31 1.76
#